data_4bc30f93d1bd277358a4dcae36506e82
#
_entry.id   4bc30f93d1bd277358a4dcae36506e82
#
_cell.length_a   1.000
_cell.length_b   1.000
_cell.length_c   1.000
_cell.angle_alpha   90.00
_cell.angle_beta   90.00
_cell.angle_gamma   90.00
#
_symmetry.space_group_name_H-M   'P 1'
#
loop_
_entity.id
_entity.type
_entity.pdbx_description
1 polymer ?
#
loop_
_entity_poly.entity_id
_entity_poly.type
_entity_poly.pdbx_seq_one_letter_code
_entity_poly.pdbx_strand_id
1 'polypeptide(L)'
;SDTGSRETARAEKILSHADFKQPATESVLVQSRDGDATVADPQFRAAVSSVIQSISRESAVTNIQSPLEGHDTGLVSADRKSALVQFDVVGKADDADKKIQPVLDAVASAQKGNPSFRVEEFGLASSNHELSKVFDRDFQRAEYTSLPVTLIILVIAFGALVAASIPVLLAFLAV
;
A
#
# COMPACT_ATOMS: atom_id res chain seq x y z
N SER A 1 27.53 -28.97 -3.00
CA SER A 1 26.27 -28.44 -3.57
C SER A 1 26.20 -26.90 -3.50
N ASP A 2 27.24 -26.24 -3.99
CA ASP A 2 27.37 -24.75 -3.92
C ASP A 2 27.18 -24.07 -5.29
N THR A 3 26.81 -24.85 -6.31
CA THR A 3 26.59 -24.36 -7.67
C THR A 3 25.23 -23.66 -7.85
N GLY A 4 24.19 -24.13 -7.18
CA GLY A 4 22.84 -23.56 -7.29
C GLY A 4 22.74 -22.14 -6.73
N SER A 5 23.41 -21.83 -5.62
CA SER A 5 23.41 -20.48 -5.02
C SER A 5 24.16 -19.45 -5.89
N ARG A 6 25.22 -19.87 -6.59
CA ARG A 6 25.99 -18.99 -7.48
C ARG A 6 25.24 -18.70 -8.78
N GLU A 7 24.50 -19.68 -9.32
CA GLU A 7 23.70 -19.49 -10.52
C GLU A 7 22.48 -18.58 -10.23
N THR A 8 21.82 -18.78 -9.10
CA THR A 8 20.72 -17.89 -8.67
C THR A 8 21.20 -16.47 -8.47
N ALA A 9 22.31 -16.26 -7.75
CA ALA A 9 22.90 -14.94 -7.55
C ALA A 9 23.35 -14.28 -8.87
N ARG A 10 23.81 -15.08 -9.83
CA ARG A 10 24.19 -14.58 -11.17
C ARG A 10 22.95 -14.21 -12.01
N ALA A 11 21.89 -15.01 -11.94
CA ALA A 11 20.61 -14.71 -12.58
C ALA A 11 19.97 -13.44 -12.00
N GLU A 12 19.94 -13.29 -10.66
CA GLU A 12 19.49 -12.07 -9.99
C GLU A 12 20.31 -10.84 -10.41
N LYS A 13 21.64 -10.98 -10.51
CA LYS A 13 22.51 -9.89 -10.93
C LYS A 13 22.28 -9.52 -12.41
N ILE A 14 22.00 -10.47 -13.28
CA ILE A 14 21.66 -10.22 -14.68
C ILE A 14 20.30 -9.53 -14.77
N LEU A 15 19.29 -10.01 -14.02
CA LEU A 15 17.96 -9.42 -13.98
C LEU A 15 17.98 -8.00 -13.41
N SER A 16 18.74 -7.75 -12.37
CA SER A 16 18.87 -6.40 -11.78
C SER A 16 19.61 -5.41 -12.68
N HIS A 17 20.53 -5.89 -13.55
CA HIS A 17 21.24 -5.03 -14.52
C HIS A 17 20.49 -4.88 -15.85
N ALA A 18 19.57 -5.78 -16.15
CA ALA A 18 18.79 -5.71 -17.39
C ALA A 18 17.73 -4.59 -17.38
N ASP A 19 17.62 -3.84 -16.27
CA ASP A 19 16.71 -2.68 -16.08
C ASP A 19 15.32 -2.92 -16.70
N PHE A 20 14.78 -4.14 -16.47
CA PHE A 20 13.40 -4.41 -16.82
C PHE A 20 12.53 -3.49 -15.96
N LYS A 21 12.28 -2.30 -16.48
CA LYS A 21 11.30 -1.37 -15.93
C LYS A 21 9.91 -1.98 -16.12
N GLN A 22 9.58 -2.92 -15.23
CA GLN A 22 8.18 -3.32 -15.10
C GLN A 22 7.52 -2.23 -14.26
N PRO A 23 6.63 -1.43 -14.85
CA PRO A 23 5.84 -0.48 -14.07
C PRO A 23 4.97 -1.27 -13.10
N ALA A 24 4.63 -0.68 -11.96
CA ALA A 24 3.61 -1.24 -11.11
C ALA A 24 2.25 -1.04 -11.81
N THR A 25 1.65 -2.15 -12.23
CA THR A 25 0.31 -2.13 -12.81
C THR A 25 -0.72 -2.23 -11.69
N GLU A 26 -1.66 -1.31 -11.68
CA GLU A 26 -2.77 -1.22 -10.72
C GLU A 26 -4.09 -1.35 -11.46
N SER A 27 -5.15 -1.67 -10.73
CA SER A 27 -6.49 -1.88 -11.29
C SER A 27 -7.56 -1.23 -10.43
N VAL A 28 -8.54 -0.60 -11.07
CA VAL A 28 -9.74 -0.12 -10.41
C VAL A 28 -10.92 -0.97 -10.83
N LEU A 29 -11.54 -1.65 -9.88
CA LEU A 29 -12.78 -2.39 -10.06
C LEU A 29 -13.95 -1.40 -10.07
N VAL A 30 -14.80 -1.52 -11.07
CA VAL A 30 -16.15 -0.91 -11.11
C VAL A 30 -17.17 -2.03 -11.17
N GLN A 31 -18.03 -2.13 -10.16
CA GLN A 31 -19.02 -3.20 -10.04
C GLN A 31 -20.39 -2.63 -9.65
N SER A 32 -21.47 -3.12 -10.26
CA SER A 32 -22.83 -2.80 -9.83
C SER A 32 -23.09 -3.39 -8.43
N ARG A 33 -23.54 -2.55 -7.47
CA ARG A 33 -23.84 -3.00 -6.10
C ARG A 33 -25.02 -3.93 -6.03
N ASP A 34 -26.08 -3.58 -6.75
CA ASP A 34 -27.34 -4.32 -6.75
C ASP A 34 -27.36 -5.42 -7.83
N GLY A 35 -26.32 -5.47 -8.65
CA GLY A 35 -26.18 -6.45 -9.73
C GLY A 35 -27.12 -6.21 -10.92
N ASP A 36 -27.78 -5.05 -10.98
CA ASP A 36 -28.80 -4.74 -12.00
C ASP A 36 -28.19 -4.09 -13.24
N ALA A 37 -27.08 -3.34 -13.09
CA ALA A 37 -26.42 -2.68 -14.22
C ALA A 37 -25.26 -3.51 -14.78
N THR A 38 -25.14 -3.51 -16.09
CA THR A 38 -24.08 -4.14 -16.87
C THR A 38 -23.22 -3.11 -17.59
N VAL A 39 -22.08 -3.50 -18.12
CA VAL A 39 -21.20 -2.60 -18.92
C VAL A 39 -21.88 -2.03 -20.19
N ALA A 40 -23.03 -2.56 -20.59
CA ALA A 40 -23.81 -2.00 -21.69
C ALA A 40 -24.65 -0.77 -21.26
N ASP A 41 -24.92 -0.67 -19.97
CA ASP A 41 -25.80 0.38 -19.45
C ASP A 41 -25.08 1.74 -19.40
N PRO A 42 -25.79 2.83 -19.79
CA PRO A 42 -25.20 4.16 -19.80
C PRO A 42 -24.66 4.60 -18.43
N GLN A 43 -25.31 4.21 -17.33
CA GLN A 43 -24.89 4.56 -15.98
C GLN A 43 -23.58 3.85 -15.59
N PHE A 44 -23.44 2.56 -15.98
CA PHE A 44 -22.19 1.83 -15.76
C PHE A 44 -21.03 2.46 -16.54
N ARG A 45 -21.27 2.77 -17.82
CA ARG A 45 -20.28 3.43 -18.67
C ARG A 45 -19.89 4.80 -18.13
N ALA A 46 -20.84 5.56 -17.61
CA ALA A 46 -20.58 6.84 -16.97
C ALA A 46 -19.71 6.68 -15.70
N ALA A 47 -19.96 5.66 -14.88
CA ALA A 47 -19.14 5.37 -13.70
C ALA A 47 -17.69 5.01 -14.09
N VAL A 48 -17.49 4.15 -15.09
CA VAL A 48 -16.16 3.82 -15.60
C VAL A 48 -15.46 5.07 -16.17
N SER A 49 -16.17 5.89 -16.95
CA SER A 49 -15.62 7.13 -17.49
C SER A 49 -15.23 8.13 -16.40
N SER A 50 -16.02 8.22 -15.33
CA SER A 50 -15.74 9.05 -14.17
C SER A 50 -14.45 8.61 -13.47
N VAL A 51 -14.24 7.29 -13.30
CA VAL A 51 -12.99 6.73 -12.75
C VAL A 51 -11.81 7.11 -13.63
N ILE A 52 -11.89 6.82 -14.95
CA ILE A 52 -10.82 7.14 -15.89
C ILE A 52 -10.49 8.63 -15.85
N GLN A 53 -11.49 9.51 -15.86
CA GLN A 53 -11.30 10.95 -15.80
C GLN A 53 -10.62 11.38 -14.47
N SER A 54 -10.97 10.74 -13.37
CA SER A 54 -10.37 11.06 -12.06
C SER A 54 -8.89 10.67 -12.01
N ILE A 55 -8.56 9.44 -12.37
CA ILE A 55 -7.17 8.94 -12.32
C ILE A 55 -6.28 9.54 -13.40
N SER A 56 -6.82 9.90 -14.57
CA SER A 56 -6.03 10.51 -15.66
C SER A 56 -5.47 11.89 -15.35
N ARG A 57 -5.99 12.56 -14.32
CA ARG A 57 -5.47 13.85 -13.83
C ARG A 57 -4.24 13.71 -12.95
N GLU A 58 -4.00 12.50 -12.46
CA GLU A 58 -2.89 12.23 -11.56
C GLU A 58 -1.59 12.02 -12.32
N SER A 59 -0.57 12.79 -12.00
CA SER A 59 0.74 12.73 -12.68
C SER A 59 1.47 11.40 -12.48
N ALA A 60 1.05 10.62 -11.51
CA ALA A 60 1.58 9.29 -11.23
C ALA A 60 1.00 8.21 -12.16
N VAL A 61 -0.04 8.50 -12.94
CA VAL A 61 -0.77 7.53 -13.78
C VAL A 61 -0.32 7.62 -15.23
N THR A 62 -0.12 6.47 -15.84
CA THR A 62 0.17 6.33 -17.27
C THR A 62 -0.45 5.05 -17.82
N ASN A 63 -0.50 4.89 -19.13
CA ASN A 63 -0.93 3.66 -19.82
C ASN A 63 -2.29 3.14 -19.33
N ILE A 64 -3.31 4.02 -19.27
CA ILE A 64 -4.66 3.64 -18.84
C ILE A 64 -5.29 2.75 -19.90
N GLN A 65 -5.76 1.57 -19.49
CA GLN A 65 -6.50 0.63 -20.29
C GLN A 65 -7.98 0.66 -19.88
N SER A 66 -8.84 1.03 -20.83
CA SER A 66 -10.27 1.18 -20.60
C SER A 66 -11.03 -0.09 -20.97
N PRO A 67 -11.93 -0.61 -20.12
CA PRO A 67 -12.82 -1.71 -20.47
C PRO A 67 -13.88 -1.32 -21.47
N LEU A 68 -14.02 -0.03 -21.79
CA LEU A 68 -14.99 0.49 -22.76
C LEU A 68 -14.41 0.59 -24.19
N GLU A 69 -13.09 0.47 -24.32
CA GLU A 69 -12.35 0.56 -25.57
C GLU A 69 -11.85 -0.83 -25.97
N GLY A 70 -12.31 -1.32 -27.12
CA GLY A 70 -11.89 -2.57 -27.69
C GLY A 70 -12.84 -3.76 -27.41
N HIS A 71 -12.69 -4.76 -28.25
CA HIS A 71 -13.42 -6.03 -28.15
C HIS A 71 -12.49 -7.01 -27.42
N ASP A 72 -12.92 -7.48 -26.25
CA ASP A 72 -12.31 -8.60 -25.55
C ASP A 72 -10.92 -8.34 -24.91
N THR A 73 -10.85 -7.37 -24.03
CA THR A 73 -9.60 -7.07 -23.29
C THR A 73 -9.39 -7.93 -22.02
N GLY A 74 -10.32 -8.82 -21.69
CA GLY A 74 -10.32 -9.53 -20.40
C GLY A 74 -10.62 -8.63 -19.20
N LEU A 75 -10.93 -7.34 -19.45
CA LEU A 75 -11.21 -6.35 -18.40
C LEU A 75 -12.70 -6.30 -18.00
N VAL A 76 -13.53 -7.13 -18.59
CA VAL A 76 -14.96 -7.23 -18.27
C VAL A 76 -15.26 -8.65 -17.79
N SER A 77 -16.00 -8.75 -16.68
CA SER A 77 -16.43 -10.04 -16.15
C SER A 77 -17.38 -10.78 -17.12
N ALA A 78 -17.44 -12.10 -17.02
CA ALA A 78 -18.27 -12.93 -17.89
C ALA A 78 -19.77 -12.58 -17.80
N ASP A 79 -20.24 -12.18 -16.63
CA ASP A 79 -21.62 -11.71 -16.39
C ASP A 79 -21.84 -10.24 -16.78
N ARG A 80 -20.79 -9.55 -17.20
CA ARG A 80 -20.78 -8.14 -17.61
C ARG A 80 -21.20 -7.15 -16.50
N LYS A 81 -21.16 -7.54 -15.25
CA LYS A 81 -21.54 -6.71 -14.08
C LYS A 81 -20.37 -6.05 -13.38
N SER A 82 -19.15 -6.39 -13.80
CA SER A 82 -17.91 -5.83 -13.28
C SER A 82 -16.95 -5.51 -14.42
N ALA A 83 -16.20 -4.45 -14.27
CA ALA A 83 -15.16 -4.07 -15.19
C ALA A 83 -13.92 -3.56 -14.44
N LEU A 84 -12.75 -3.73 -15.03
CA LEU A 84 -11.47 -3.25 -14.54
C LEU A 84 -10.94 -2.13 -15.42
N VAL A 85 -10.54 -1.04 -14.81
CA VAL A 85 -9.69 -0.03 -15.42
C VAL A 85 -8.28 -0.32 -14.97
N GLN A 86 -7.37 -0.66 -15.88
CA GLN A 86 -5.97 -0.89 -15.55
C GLN A 86 -5.12 0.33 -15.90
N PHE A 87 -4.07 0.56 -15.13
CA PHE A 87 -3.11 1.63 -15.38
C PHE A 87 -1.76 1.28 -14.79
N ASP A 88 -0.73 1.97 -15.23
CA ASP A 88 0.61 1.85 -14.70
C ASP A 88 0.97 3.05 -13.85
N VAL A 89 1.69 2.83 -12.76
CA VAL A 89 2.28 3.89 -11.93
C VAL A 89 3.63 4.30 -12.49
N VAL A 90 3.83 5.59 -12.72
CA VAL A 90 5.05 6.15 -13.30
C VAL A 90 6.28 5.89 -12.42
N GLY A 91 7.32 5.33 -13.00
CA GLY A 91 8.60 5.08 -12.36
C GLY A 91 8.89 3.62 -12.11
N LYS A 92 9.70 3.34 -11.10
CA LYS A 92 10.05 1.96 -10.72
C LYS A 92 8.95 1.38 -9.84
N ALA A 93 8.72 0.08 -9.97
CA ALA A 93 7.73 -0.64 -9.15
C ALA A 93 8.01 -0.50 -7.64
N ASP A 94 9.29 -0.50 -7.24
CA ASP A 94 9.71 -0.38 -5.83
C ASP A 94 9.41 1.00 -5.20
N ASP A 95 9.12 2.03 -6.01
CA ASP A 95 8.79 3.37 -5.53
C ASP A 95 7.32 3.75 -5.81
N ALA A 96 6.55 2.85 -6.38
CA ALA A 96 5.17 3.10 -6.79
C ALA A 96 4.25 3.33 -5.57
N ASP A 97 4.51 2.63 -4.47
CA ASP A 97 3.81 2.76 -3.19
C ASP A 97 3.85 4.19 -2.62
N LYS A 98 4.94 4.91 -2.86
CA LYS A 98 5.13 6.31 -2.42
C LYS A 98 4.34 7.31 -3.26
N LYS A 99 3.91 6.91 -4.46
CA LYS A 99 3.23 7.77 -5.44
C LYS A 99 1.74 7.49 -5.59
N ILE A 100 1.26 6.38 -5.04
CA ILE A 100 -0.10 5.90 -5.27
C ILE A 100 -1.18 6.69 -4.50
N GLN A 101 -0.83 7.37 -3.38
CA GLN A 101 -1.82 8.04 -2.54
C GLN A 101 -2.75 9.02 -3.29
N PRO A 102 -2.28 9.91 -4.18
CA PRO A 102 -3.18 10.77 -4.94
C PRO A 102 -4.18 10.00 -5.80
N VAL A 103 -3.75 8.84 -6.34
CA VAL A 103 -4.61 7.96 -7.14
C VAL A 103 -5.68 7.32 -6.27
N LEU A 104 -5.34 6.83 -5.08
CA LEU A 104 -6.30 6.31 -4.11
C LEU A 104 -7.35 7.37 -3.73
N ASP A 105 -6.92 8.62 -3.53
CA ASP A 105 -7.81 9.74 -3.22
C ASP A 105 -8.74 10.07 -4.40
N ALA A 106 -8.24 10.00 -5.63
CA ALA A 106 -9.01 10.19 -6.85
C ALA A 106 -10.07 9.08 -7.02
N VAL A 107 -9.70 7.81 -6.77
CA VAL A 107 -10.62 6.66 -6.80
C VAL A 107 -11.68 6.78 -5.70
N ALA A 108 -11.30 7.17 -4.49
CA ALA A 108 -12.25 7.41 -3.40
C ALA A 108 -13.25 8.55 -3.72
N SER A 109 -12.80 9.57 -4.44
CA SER A 109 -13.66 10.65 -4.92
C SER A 109 -14.62 10.18 -6.02
N ALA A 110 -14.13 9.35 -6.94
CA ALA A 110 -14.98 8.72 -7.97
C ALA A 110 -16.03 7.79 -7.34
N GLN A 111 -15.67 7.03 -6.29
CA GLN A 111 -16.62 6.21 -5.52
C GLN A 111 -17.74 7.05 -4.91
N LYS A 112 -17.42 8.20 -4.32
CA LYS A 112 -18.44 9.10 -3.74
C LYS A 112 -19.41 9.65 -4.79
N GLY A 113 -18.90 9.91 -6.00
CA GLY A 113 -19.71 10.36 -7.13
C GLY A 113 -20.59 9.27 -7.75
N ASN A 114 -20.32 7.99 -7.47
CA ASN A 114 -20.99 6.85 -8.06
C ASN A 114 -21.51 5.87 -6.98
N PRO A 115 -22.47 6.25 -6.13
CA PRO A 115 -22.87 5.45 -4.96
C PRO A 115 -23.55 4.12 -5.32
N SER A 116 -24.15 4.00 -6.50
CA SER A 116 -24.76 2.76 -7.01
C SER A 116 -23.73 1.72 -7.46
N PHE A 117 -22.47 2.11 -7.53
CA PHE A 117 -21.37 1.25 -7.93
C PHE A 117 -20.38 1.07 -6.77
N ARG A 118 -19.72 -0.07 -6.76
CA ARG A 118 -18.52 -0.31 -5.96
C ARG A 118 -17.32 0.05 -6.83
N VAL A 119 -16.54 1.02 -6.38
CA VAL A 119 -15.32 1.45 -7.06
C VAL A 119 -14.17 1.26 -6.09
N GLU A 120 -13.30 0.32 -6.36
CA GLU A 120 -12.18 -0.03 -5.48
C GLU A 120 -10.92 -0.21 -6.32
N GLU A 121 -9.83 0.34 -5.81
CA GLU A 121 -8.51 0.17 -6.42
C GLU A 121 -7.74 -0.93 -5.71
N PHE A 122 -6.96 -1.68 -6.46
CA PHE A 122 -6.09 -2.73 -5.95
C PHE A 122 -4.90 -2.98 -6.88
N GLY A 123 -3.79 -3.35 -6.27
CA GLY A 123 -2.57 -3.73 -6.96
C GLY A 123 -1.41 -3.85 -5.98
N LEU A 124 -0.21 -3.96 -6.48
CA LEU A 124 0.97 -4.14 -5.64
C LEU A 124 1.36 -2.85 -4.93
N ALA A 125 1.31 -1.71 -5.63
CA ALA A 125 1.69 -0.42 -5.05
C ALA A 125 0.70 0.02 -3.97
N SER A 126 -0.61 -0.10 -4.23
CA SER A 126 -1.64 0.20 -3.25
C SER A 126 -1.57 -0.70 -2.03
N SER A 127 -1.37 -2.02 -2.23
CA SER A 127 -1.22 -2.98 -1.13
C SER A 127 0.01 -2.68 -0.27
N ASN A 128 1.16 -2.41 -0.88
CA ASN A 128 2.38 -2.05 -0.16
C ASN A 128 2.23 -0.72 0.58
N HIS A 129 1.55 0.26 -0.03
CA HIS A 129 1.27 1.54 0.60
C HIS A 129 0.41 1.39 1.87
N GLU A 130 -0.68 0.65 1.80
CA GLU A 130 -1.53 0.40 2.97
C GLU A 130 -0.81 -0.43 4.04
N LEU A 131 -0.01 -1.42 3.63
CA LEU A 131 0.80 -2.21 4.56
C LEU A 131 1.83 -1.33 5.30
N SER A 132 2.52 -0.45 4.57
CA SER A 132 3.48 0.49 5.17
C SER A 132 2.80 1.42 6.18
N LYS A 133 1.60 1.94 5.89
CA LYS A 133 0.82 2.76 6.83
C LYS A 133 0.45 2.01 8.10
N VAL A 134 0.10 0.73 8.00
CA VAL A 134 -0.20 -0.11 9.17
C VAL A 134 1.05 -0.29 10.02
N PHE A 135 2.18 -0.62 9.41
CA PHE A 135 3.45 -0.75 10.11
C PHE A 135 3.88 0.54 10.81
N ASP A 136 3.82 1.68 10.11
CA ASP A 136 4.19 2.98 10.69
C ASP A 136 3.31 3.33 11.90
N ARG A 137 2.03 3.05 11.82
CA ARG A 137 1.08 3.28 12.93
C ARG A 137 1.35 2.37 14.11
N ASP A 138 1.64 1.10 13.87
CA ASP A 138 1.92 0.13 14.92
C ASP A 138 3.27 0.40 15.58
N PHE A 139 4.28 0.80 14.81
CA PHE A 139 5.58 1.24 15.32
C PHE A 139 5.44 2.46 16.23
N GLN A 140 4.73 3.50 15.79
CA GLN A 140 4.48 4.69 16.61
C GLN A 140 3.74 4.33 17.91
N ARG A 141 2.72 3.47 17.85
CA ARG A 141 2.02 3.01 19.06
C ARG A 141 2.95 2.26 20.03
N ALA A 142 3.78 1.37 19.51
CA ALA A 142 4.74 0.63 20.30
C ALA A 142 5.75 1.58 20.98
N GLU A 143 6.27 2.55 20.24
CA GLU A 143 7.21 3.54 20.74
C GLU A 143 6.61 4.40 21.86
N TYR A 144 5.42 4.98 21.64
CA TYR A 144 4.72 5.78 22.65
C TYR A 144 4.35 5.00 23.92
N THR A 145 4.19 3.68 23.83
CA THR A 145 3.82 2.85 24.98
C THR A 145 5.05 2.29 25.69
N SER A 146 6.06 1.85 24.95
CA SER A 146 7.24 1.18 25.53
C SER A 146 8.22 2.15 26.17
N LEU A 147 8.44 3.34 25.60
CA LEU A 147 9.38 4.32 26.15
C LEU A 147 9.02 4.78 27.57
N PRO A 148 7.80 5.22 27.88
CA PRO A 148 7.47 5.63 29.25
C PRO A 148 7.52 4.47 30.23
N VAL A 149 7.07 3.26 29.84
CA VAL A 149 7.15 2.08 30.69
C VAL A 149 8.61 1.73 31.02
N THR A 150 9.48 1.71 30.00
CA THR A 150 10.91 1.48 30.20
C THR A 150 11.54 2.53 31.10
N LEU A 151 11.18 3.81 30.90
CA LEU A 151 11.69 4.90 31.75
C LEU A 151 11.26 4.73 33.21
N ILE A 152 10.00 4.37 33.48
CA ILE A 152 9.51 4.11 34.84
C ILE A 152 10.28 2.96 35.48
N ILE A 153 10.47 1.86 34.75
CA ILE A 153 11.25 0.71 35.25
C ILE A 153 12.69 1.12 35.58
N LEU A 154 13.32 1.91 34.69
CA LEU A 154 14.67 2.42 34.92
C LEU A 154 14.74 3.31 36.17
N VAL A 155 13.80 4.24 36.33
CA VAL A 155 13.76 5.13 37.51
C VAL A 155 13.62 4.30 38.81
N ILE A 156 12.75 3.31 38.81
CA ILE A 156 12.57 2.42 40.00
C ILE A 156 13.86 1.62 40.25
N ALA A 157 14.43 1.01 39.21
CA ALA A 157 15.64 0.18 39.36
C ALA A 157 16.84 1.00 39.85
N PHE A 158 17.11 2.15 39.23
CA PHE A 158 18.21 3.03 39.62
C PHE A 158 17.95 3.73 40.96
N GLY A 159 16.73 4.13 41.25
CA GLY A 159 16.33 4.69 42.54
C GLY A 159 16.54 3.68 43.69
N ALA A 160 16.20 2.42 43.49
CA ALA A 160 16.46 1.35 44.46
C ALA A 160 17.95 1.11 44.66
N LEU A 161 18.77 1.20 43.60
CA LEU A 161 20.22 1.01 43.65
C LEU A 161 20.91 2.14 44.43
N VAL A 162 20.50 3.38 44.21
CA VAL A 162 20.98 4.56 44.95
C VAL A 162 20.58 4.45 46.43
N ALA A 163 19.33 4.10 46.73
CA ALA A 163 18.86 3.93 48.09
C ALA A 163 19.63 2.81 48.85
N ALA A 164 19.96 1.71 48.17
CA ALA A 164 20.72 0.62 48.74
C ALA A 164 22.21 0.96 48.97
N SER A 165 22.78 1.89 48.22
CA SER A 165 24.18 2.31 48.34
C SER A 165 24.43 3.14 49.61
N ILE A 166 23.44 3.87 50.11
CA ILE A 166 23.58 4.75 51.30
C ILE A 166 23.99 3.98 52.56
N PRO A 167 23.30 2.90 52.98
CA PRO A 167 23.72 2.14 54.20
C PRO A 167 25.08 1.45 54.04
N VAL A 168 25.43 1.05 52.79
CA VAL A 168 26.76 0.45 52.53
C VAL A 168 27.87 1.49 52.71
N LEU A 169 27.69 2.70 52.19
CA LEU A 169 28.62 3.80 52.38
C LEU A 169 28.75 4.22 53.85
N LEU A 170 27.64 4.26 54.59
CA LEU A 170 27.65 4.57 56.00
C LEU A 170 28.36 3.48 56.82
N ALA A 171 28.18 2.22 56.49
CA ALA A 171 28.90 1.11 57.14
C ALA A 171 30.42 1.18 56.87
N PHE A 172 30.81 1.61 55.69
CA PHE A 172 32.23 1.77 55.32
C PHE A 172 32.89 2.95 56.02
N LEU A 173 32.14 4.00 56.33
CA LEU A 173 32.62 5.19 57.05
C LEU A 173 32.66 4.98 58.57
N ALA A 174 31.99 3.95 59.11
CA ALA A 174 31.89 3.66 60.51
C ALA A 174 33.01 2.71 61.02
N VAL A 175 33.92 2.23 60.16
CA VAL A 175 35.06 1.40 60.44
C VAL A 175 36.37 2.20 60.43
#